data_79a93acf7bb0e873519247690ae5a920
#
_entry.id   79a93acf7bb0e873519247690ae5a920
#
_cell.length_a   1.000
_cell.length_b   1.000
_cell.length_c   1.000
_cell.angle_alpha   90.00
_cell.angle_beta   90.00
_cell.angle_gamma   90.00
#
_symmetry.space_group_name_H-M   'P 1'
#
loop_
_entity.id
_entity.type
_entity.pdbx_description
1 polymer ?
#
loop_
_entity_poly.entity_id
_entity_poly.type
_entity_poly.pdbx_seq_one_letter_code
_entity_poly.pdbx_strand_id
1 'polypeptide(L)'
;PKPQKKPEQSGGERRQQRPQQRRSNRGGPRQQRPQQRRKDASPWYDASWARVVEFDAGAGVITGFTEESLIPCRIGIETSEPILPSTRIYIGSGEGNAPKGTILGGAILDRMSNSAKLDFPLILQLFIEEFGMHFVQSFFNKAGNLSLKQHAFELLDGIGNKKAQQMVELRHDESIRYGKRTCQSRR
;
A
#
# COMPACT_ATOMS: atom_id res chain seq x y z
N PRO A 1 -15.75 21.59 -75.88
CA PRO A 1 -15.22 20.65 -76.83
C PRO A 1 -13.99 19.98 -76.20
N LYS A 2 -14.09 18.70 -76.04
CA LYS A 2 -12.98 17.75 -76.03
C LYS A 2 -12.27 17.81 -77.38
N PRO A 3 -11.13 17.15 -77.66
CA PRO A 3 -10.56 15.97 -77.00
C PRO A 3 -9.01 15.78 -77.11
N GLN A 4 -8.58 14.62 -76.63
CA GLN A 4 -7.58 13.63 -77.19
C GLN A 4 -6.15 13.63 -76.61
N LYS A 5 -5.82 12.52 -76.01
CA LYS A 5 -5.08 11.28 -76.38
C LYS A 5 -3.55 11.39 -76.33
N LYS A 6 -3.04 10.52 -75.41
CA LYS A 6 -1.88 9.60 -75.38
C LYS A 6 -0.77 9.72 -76.50
N PRO A 7 0.48 9.23 -76.31
CA PRO A 7 0.78 7.88 -75.88
C PRO A 7 2.01 7.71 -74.95
N GLU A 8 2.03 6.55 -74.36
CA GLU A 8 3.06 5.63 -73.90
C GLU A 8 4.54 5.87 -74.33
N GLN A 9 5.43 5.72 -73.35
CA GLN A 9 6.68 4.98 -73.62
C GLN A 9 7.19 4.35 -72.33
N SER A 10 7.44 3.06 -72.50
CA SER A 10 8.06 2.05 -71.66
C SER A 10 9.48 2.41 -71.22
N GLY A 11 9.81 2.15 -69.97
CA GLY A 11 11.18 2.12 -69.47
C GLY A 11 11.29 1.16 -68.31
N GLY A 12 11.72 -0.06 -68.64
CA GLY A 12 11.92 -1.13 -67.68
C GLY A 12 13.12 -0.84 -66.80
N GLU A 13 12.92 -0.88 -65.50
CA GLU A 13 14.04 -0.89 -64.56
C GLU A 13 14.06 -2.19 -63.75
N ARG A 14 15.23 -2.81 -63.88
CA ARG A 14 15.66 -4.10 -63.30
C ARG A 14 15.45 -4.06 -61.77
N ARG A 15 14.56 -4.92 -61.26
CA ARG A 15 14.55 -5.31 -59.87
C ARG A 15 15.80 -6.11 -59.54
N GLN A 16 16.73 -5.49 -58.86
CA GLN A 16 17.82 -6.20 -58.19
C GLN A 16 17.25 -6.96 -56.98
N GLN A 17 17.28 -8.27 -57.09
CA GLN A 17 16.96 -9.19 -56.01
C GLN A 17 18.03 -9.07 -54.93
N ARG A 18 17.70 -8.57 -53.76
CA ARG A 18 18.52 -8.68 -52.57
C ARG A 18 18.42 -10.11 -52.02
N PRO A 19 19.57 -10.74 -51.69
CA PRO A 19 19.58 -12.08 -51.09
C PRO A 19 18.93 -12.02 -49.71
N GLN A 20 17.90 -12.80 -49.48
CA GLN A 20 17.32 -13.05 -48.15
C GLN A 20 18.34 -13.84 -47.32
N GLN A 21 18.99 -13.19 -46.39
CA GLN A 21 19.75 -13.87 -45.35
C GLN A 21 18.78 -14.65 -44.46
N ARG A 22 18.76 -15.95 -44.62
CA ARG A 22 18.12 -16.90 -43.69
C ARG A 22 18.76 -16.75 -42.31
N ARG A 23 18.14 -16.03 -41.42
CA ARG A 23 18.48 -16.06 -40.00
C ARG A 23 18.07 -17.43 -39.46
N SER A 24 19.00 -18.30 -39.26
CA SER A 24 18.86 -19.56 -38.57
C SER A 24 18.45 -19.27 -37.13
N ASN A 25 17.18 -19.55 -36.83
CA ASN A 25 16.61 -19.49 -35.51
C ASN A 25 17.13 -20.66 -34.67
N ARG A 26 18.35 -20.53 -34.10
CA ARG A 26 18.83 -21.44 -33.07
C ARG A 26 18.09 -21.15 -31.79
N GLY A 27 16.93 -21.77 -31.64
CA GLY A 27 16.18 -21.85 -30.38
C GLY A 27 16.98 -22.68 -29.38
N GLY A 28 17.85 -22.04 -28.62
CA GLY A 28 18.36 -22.64 -27.39
C GLY A 28 17.26 -22.73 -26.35
N PRO A 29 17.25 -23.77 -25.50
CA PRO A 29 16.23 -23.88 -24.44
C PRO A 29 16.32 -22.64 -23.55
N ARG A 30 15.27 -21.87 -23.60
CA ARG A 30 15.08 -20.68 -22.76
C ARG A 30 14.99 -21.18 -21.32
N GLN A 31 16.11 -21.20 -20.61
CA GLN A 31 16.14 -21.45 -19.17
C GLN A 31 15.16 -20.44 -18.55
N GLN A 32 14.01 -20.95 -18.14
CA GLN A 32 13.09 -20.21 -17.29
C GLN A 32 13.86 -19.94 -16.00
N ARG A 33 14.43 -18.75 -15.88
CA ARG A 33 14.89 -18.25 -14.58
C ARG A 33 13.71 -18.37 -13.65
N PRO A 34 13.84 -19.04 -12.48
CA PRO A 34 12.80 -19.04 -11.49
C PRO A 34 12.44 -17.58 -11.25
N GLN A 35 11.21 -17.20 -11.57
CA GLN A 35 10.68 -15.92 -11.13
C GLN A 35 10.65 -16.02 -9.61
N GLN A 36 11.71 -15.58 -8.96
CA GLN A 36 11.62 -15.18 -7.57
C GLN A 36 10.51 -14.13 -7.56
N ARG A 37 9.31 -14.58 -7.19
CA ARG A 37 8.21 -13.69 -6.84
C ARG A 37 8.82 -12.74 -5.82
N ARG A 38 8.99 -11.49 -6.22
CA ARG A 38 9.40 -10.43 -5.30
C ARG A 38 8.36 -10.41 -4.20
N LYS A 39 8.67 -11.01 -3.06
CA LYS A 39 7.86 -10.96 -1.85
C LYS A 39 7.66 -9.51 -1.39
N ASP A 40 8.53 -8.61 -1.86
CA ASP A 40 8.61 -7.20 -1.54
C ASP A 40 7.51 -6.32 -2.21
N ALA A 41 6.57 -6.91 -2.95
CA ALA A 41 5.56 -6.15 -3.69
C ALA A 41 4.22 -6.01 -2.96
N SER A 42 4.02 -6.69 -1.83
CA SER A 42 2.78 -6.58 -1.07
C SER A 42 2.94 -5.55 0.04
N PRO A 43 2.10 -4.51 0.09
CA PRO A 43 2.15 -3.51 1.15
C PRO A 43 1.86 -4.08 2.55
N TRP A 44 1.40 -5.33 2.63
CA TRP A 44 1.08 -6.04 3.88
C TRP A 44 2.14 -7.04 4.31
N TYR A 45 3.28 -7.09 3.62
CA TYR A 45 4.28 -8.16 3.84
C TYR A 45 4.79 -8.22 5.29
N ASP A 46 4.96 -7.06 5.91
CA ASP A 46 5.48 -6.94 7.28
C ASP A 46 4.36 -6.84 8.33
N ALA A 47 3.09 -6.90 7.91
CA ALA A 47 1.98 -6.79 8.83
C ALA A 47 1.71 -8.12 9.53
N SER A 48 1.60 -8.06 10.85
CA SER A 48 1.28 -9.21 11.70
C SER A 48 -0.13 -9.13 12.27
N TRP A 49 -0.65 -7.92 12.45
CA TRP A 49 -1.94 -7.69 13.07
C TRP A 49 -2.80 -6.71 12.27
N ALA A 50 -4.10 -6.92 12.36
CA ALA A 50 -5.09 -6.02 11.78
C ALA A 50 -6.22 -5.74 12.77
N ARG A 51 -6.83 -4.56 12.65
CA ARG A 51 -8.04 -4.15 13.37
C ARG A 51 -9.26 -4.28 12.48
N VAL A 52 -10.30 -4.87 13.05
CA VAL A 52 -11.59 -5.04 12.39
C VAL A 52 -12.35 -3.72 12.40
N VAL A 53 -12.85 -3.34 11.25
CA VAL A 53 -13.80 -2.24 11.11
C VAL A 53 -15.19 -2.79 10.85
N GLU A 54 -15.30 -3.76 9.94
CA GLU A 54 -16.55 -4.40 9.55
C GLU A 54 -16.33 -5.88 9.31
N PHE A 55 -17.29 -6.71 9.71
CA PHE A 55 -17.30 -8.15 9.44
C PHE A 55 -18.55 -8.54 8.67
N ASP A 56 -18.38 -9.03 7.46
CA ASP A 56 -19.42 -9.68 6.67
C ASP A 56 -19.41 -11.18 6.97
N ALA A 57 -20.28 -11.60 7.89
CA ALA A 57 -20.40 -12.98 8.29
C ALA A 57 -20.86 -13.91 7.15
N GLY A 58 -21.65 -13.38 6.20
CA GLY A 58 -22.13 -14.16 5.05
C GLY A 58 -21.02 -14.50 4.06
N ALA A 59 -20.08 -13.59 3.89
CA ALA A 59 -18.93 -13.77 3.01
C ALA A 59 -17.68 -14.31 3.75
N GLY A 60 -17.65 -14.33 5.08
CA GLY A 60 -16.47 -14.64 5.87
C GLY A 60 -15.33 -13.64 5.66
N VAL A 61 -15.68 -12.36 5.43
CA VAL A 61 -14.71 -11.33 5.07
C VAL A 61 -14.77 -10.17 6.05
N ILE A 62 -13.60 -9.82 6.57
CA ILE A 62 -13.38 -8.64 7.39
C ILE A 62 -12.87 -7.51 6.49
N THR A 63 -13.37 -6.31 6.69
CA THR A 63 -12.75 -5.07 6.24
C THR A 63 -12.09 -4.43 7.46
N GLY A 64 -10.81 -4.11 7.35
CA GLY A 64 -10.03 -3.56 8.45
C GLY A 64 -8.79 -2.84 7.98
N PHE A 65 -7.86 -2.60 8.87
CA PHE A 65 -6.56 -1.99 8.57
C PHE A 65 -5.45 -2.69 9.37
N THR A 66 -4.25 -2.68 8.80
CA THR A 66 -3.05 -3.22 9.47
C THR A 66 -2.60 -2.28 10.60
N GLU A 67 -2.18 -2.84 11.74
CA GLU A 67 -1.75 -2.03 12.89
C GLU A 67 -0.40 -1.34 12.63
N GLU A 68 0.50 -1.99 11.91
CA GLU A 68 1.85 -1.48 11.67
C GLU A 68 1.90 -0.29 10.71
N SER A 69 1.05 -0.30 9.68
CA SER A 69 1.12 0.68 8.58
C SER A 69 -0.19 1.39 8.29
N LEU A 70 -1.28 1.06 9.01
CA LEU A 70 -2.63 1.59 8.80
C LEU A 70 -3.15 1.40 7.37
N ILE A 71 -2.72 0.34 6.70
CA ILE A 71 -3.14 0.07 5.32
C ILE A 71 -4.48 -0.65 5.34
N PRO A 72 -5.51 -0.10 4.68
CA PRO A 72 -6.80 -0.76 4.56
C PRO A 72 -6.70 -2.08 3.84
N CYS A 73 -7.27 -3.14 4.41
CA CYS A 73 -7.21 -4.48 3.85
C CYS A 73 -8.52 -5.26 4.05
N ARG A 74 -8.72 -6.24 3.16
CA ARG A 74 -9.75 -7.26 3.27
C ARG A 74 -9.11 -8.55 3.73
N ILE A 75 -9.72 -9.19 4.73
CA ILE A 75 -9.18 -10.37 5.39
C ILE A 75 -10.26 -11.45 5.34
N GLY A 76 -9.93 -12.60 4.77
CA GLY A 76 -10.74 -13.81 4.85
C GLY A 76 -10.50 -14.49 6.18
N ILE A 77 -11.58 -14.91 6.82
CA ILE A 77 -11.52 -15.65 8.09
C ILE A 77 -12.55 -16.77 8.10
N GLU A 78 -12.12 -17.90 8.60
CA GLU A 78 -13.00 -19.06 8.83
C GLU A 78 -13.42 -19.07 10.29
N THR A 79 -14.55 -18.48 10.58
CA THR A 79 -15.15 -18.51 11.93
C THR A 79 -16.65 -18.51 11.83
N SER A 80 -17.28 -19.20 12.78
CA SER A 80 -18.73 -19.15 12.99
C SER A 80 -19.15 -18.13 14.04
N GLU A 81 -18.19 -17.55 14.75
CA GLU A 81 -18.46 -16.57 15.81
C GLU A 81 -18.51 -15.15 15.21
N PRO A 82 -19.41 -14.30 15.72
CA PRO A 82 -19.45 -12.91 15.31
C PRO A 82 -18.21 -12.15 15.78
N ILE A 83 -17.56 -11.43 14.84
CA ILE A 83 -16.40 -10.63 15.16
C ILE A 83 -16.84 -9.17 15.31
N LEU A 84 -16.53 -8.59 16.47
CA LEU A 84 -16.91 -7.21 16.77
C LEU A 84 -15.93 -6.19 16.13
N PRO A 85 -16.40 -4.99 15.81
CA PRO A 85 -15.52 -3.88 15.45
C PRO A 85 -14.44 -3.64 16.51
N SER A 86 -13.27 -3.16 16.10
CA SER A 86 -12.06 -2.98 16.92
C SER A 86 -11.40 -4.26 17.44
N THR A 87 -11.92 -5.45 17.13
CA THR A 87 -11.24 -6.71 17.43
C THR A 87 -9.91 -6.82 16.69
N ARG A 88 -8.93 -7.40 17.35
CA ARG A 88 -7.60 -7.62 16.81
C ARG A 88 -7.51 -8.99 16.14
N ILE A 89 -7.07 -9.05 14.89
CA ILE A 89 -6.94 -10.28 14.10
C ILE A 89 -5.49 -10.50 13.72
N TYR A 90 -4.99 -11.70 13.93
CA TYR A 90 -3.66 -12.08 13.48
C TYR A 90 -3.67 -12.43 11.98
N ILE A 91 -2.77 -11.81 11.21
CA ILE A 91 -2.63 -11.96 9.76
C ILE A 91 -1.22 -12.40 9.33
N GLY A 92 -0.32 -12.53 10.31
CA GLY A 92 1.06 -12.93 10.07
C GLY A 92 1.21 -14.42 9.70
N SER A 93 2.44 -14.79 9.37
CA SER A 93 2.79 -16.19 9.01
C SER A 93 3.10 -17.09 10.20
N GLY A 94 3.13 -16.56 11.42
CA GLY A 94 3.37 -17.35 12.64
C GLY A 94 2.21 -18.29 13.00
N GLU A 95 2.50 -19.31 13.80
CA GLU A 95 1.52 -20.23 14.35
C GLU A 95 1.08 -19.79 15.75
N GLY A 96 -0.11 -20.20 16.17
CA GLY A 96 -0.55 -20.12 17.57
C GLY A 96 -1.38 -18.89 17.95
N ASN A 97 -1.62 -17.94 17.09
CA ASN A 97 -2.52 -16.81 17.37
C ASN A 97 -3.88 -17.02 16.70
N ALA A 98 -4.94 -16.98 17.48
CA ALA A 98 -6.32 -17.09 17.00
C ALA A 98 -7.12 -15.84 17.41
N PRO A 99 -8.09 -15.42 16.60
CA PRO A 99 -8.41 -15.91 15.27
C PRO A 99 -7.38 -15.49 14.22
N LYS A 100 -7.10 -16.37 13.26
CA LYS A 100 -6.15 -16.12 12.18
C LYS A 100 -6.85 -15.81 10.89
N GLY A 101 -6.53 -14.67 10.29
CA GLY A 101 -7.06 -14.24 9.01
C GLY A 101 -6.03 -14.33 7.88
N THR A 102 -6.52 -14.38 6.66
CA THR A 102 -5.70 -14.33 5.44
C THR A 102 -6.01 -13.08 4.65
N ILE A 103 -4.99 -12.29 4.30
CA ILE A 103 -5.19 -11.08 3.51
C ILE A 103 -5.63 -11.45 2.08
N LEU A 104 -6.80 -10.96 1.70
CA LEU A 104 -7.36 -11.13 0.36
C LEU A 104 -6.97 -10.01 -0.59
N GLY A 105 -6.60 -8.84 -0.06
CA GLY A 105 -6.22 -7.67 -0.84
C GLY A 105 -6.53 -6.35 -0.13
N GLY A 106 -6.35 -5.22 -0.85
CA GLY A 106 -6.67 -3.90 -0.34
C GLY A 106 -8.18 -3.68 -0.17
N ALA A 107 -8.53 -2.89 0.83
CA ALA A 107 -9.89 -2.40 1.01
C ALA A 107 -10.02 -0.97 0.49
N ILE A 108 -11.19 -0.65 -0.02
CA ILE A 108 -11.57 0.72 -0.41
C ILE A 108 -12.55 1.21 0.64
N LEU A 109 -12.16 2.18 1.44
CA LEU A 109 -12.97 2.68 2.56
C LEU A 109 -14.34 3.20 2.10
N ASP A 110 -14.42 3.80 0.91
CA ASP A 110 -15.68 4.29 0.35
C ASP A 110 -16.71 3.18 0.05
N ARG A 111 -16.26 1.93 -0.04
CA ARG A 111 -17.13 0.76 -0.29
C ARG A 111 -17.62 0.06 0.97
N MET A 112 -17.21 0.55 2.13
CA MET A 112 -17.72 0.05 3.41
C MET A 112 -19.18 0.40 3.59
N SER A 113 -19.89 -0.31 4.47
CA SER A 113 -21.25 0.03 4.87
C SER A 113 -21.29 1.44 5.51
N ASN A 114 -22.46 2.05 5.53
CA ASN A 114 -22.60 3.36 6.15
C ASN A 114 -22.34 3.31 7.68
N SER A 115 -22.70 2.21 8.33
CA SER A 115 -22.40 2.00 9.75
C SER A 115 -20.89 1.96 9.97
N ALA A 116 -20.16 1.13 9.20
CA ALA A 116 -18.72 1.01 9.31
C ALA A 116 -17.98 2.34 9.04
N LYS A 117 -18.49 3.16 8.12
CA LYS A 117 -17.94 4.51 7.87
C LYS A 117 -18.11 5.45 9.07
N LEU A 118 -19.23 5.35 9.79
CA LEU A 118 -19.47 6.15 10.98
C LEU A 118 -18.63 5.67 12.17
N ASP A 119 -18.42 4.36 12.28
CA ASP A 119 -17.67 3.76 13.38
C ASP A 119 -16.13 3.84 13.18
N PHE A 120 -15.68 3.93 11.93
CA PHE A 120 -14.26 3.92 11.58
C PHE A 120 -13.41 4.98 12.32
N PRO A 121 -13.83 6.26 12.42
CA PRO A 121 -13.08 7.27 13.17
C PRO A 121 -12.92 6.91 14.65
N LEU A 122 -13.96 6.36 15.27
CA LEU A 122 -13.91 5.92 16.66
C LEU A 122 -12.98 4.74 16.86
N ILE A 123 -13.03 3.74 15.96
CA ILE A 123 -12.14 2.58 15.99
C ILE A 123 -10.69 3.03 15.86
N LEU A 124 -10.43 3.97 14.96
CA LEU A 124 -9.10 4.53 14.75
C LEU A 124 -8.62 5.32 15.98
N GLN A 125 -9.51 6.10 16.61
CA GLN A 125 -9.20 6.82 17.85
C GLN A 125 -8.82 5.85 18.97
N LEU A 126 -9.61 4.81 19.20
CA LEU A 126 -9.33 3.78 20.22
C LEU A 126 -7.99 3.09 19.96
N PHE A 127 -7.69 2.80 18.70
CA PHE A 127 -6.41 2.24 18.31
C PHE A 127 -5.23 3.17 18.60
N ILE A 128 -5.37 4.47 18.29
CA ILE A 128 -4.35 5.48 18.57
C ILE A 128 -4.13 5.64 20.08
N GLU A 129 -5.19 5.62 20.88
CA GLU A 129 -5.11 5.70 22.34
C GLU A 129 -4.41 4.47 22.94
N GLU A 130 -4.72 3.27 22.45
CA GLU A 130 -4.09 2.02 22.89
C GLU A 130 -2.59 1.96 22.51
N PHE A 131 -2.25 2.42 21.31
CA PHE A 131 -0.89 2.36 20.77
C PHE A 131 -0.22 3.74 20.59
N GLY A 132 -0.57 4.70 21.43
CA GLY A 132 -0.10 6.08 21.32
C GLY A 132 1.41 6.22 21.14
N MET A 133 2.22 5.44 21.86
CA MET A 133 3.68 5.44 21.72
C MET A 133 4.15 4.94 20.36
N HIS A 134 3.48 3.96 19.78
CA HIS A 134 3.77 3.50 18.43
C HIS A 134 3.51 4.61 17.40
N PHE A 135 2.41 5.34 17.54
CA PHE A 135 2.09 6.49 16.69
C PHE A 135 3.09 7.62 16.81
N VAL A 136 3.51 7.94 18.03
CA VAL A 136 4.55 8.94 18.25
C VAL A 136 5.84 8.54 17.53
N GLN A 137 6.26 7.29 17.64
CA GLN A 137 7.51 6.83 17.04
C GLN A 137 7.42 6.63 15.52
N SER A 138 6.32 6.08 15.01
CA SER A 138 6.16 5.73 13.60
C SER A 138 5.72 6.90 12.73
N PHE A 139 4.89 7.79 13.25
CA PHE A 139 4.32 8.92 12.52
C PHE A 139 4.89 10.25 12.98
N PHE A 140 4.63 10.66 14.22
CA PHE A 140 4.99 12.00 14.66
C PHE A 140 6.51 12.27 14.61
N ASN A 141 7.33 11.32 15.04
CA ASN A 141 8.79 11.49 15.03
C ASN A 141 9.39 11.37 13.62
N LYS A 142 8.70 10.73 12.69
CA LYS A 142 9.15 10.54 11.31
C LYS A 142 8.54 11.52 10.32
N ALA A 143 7.46 12.22 10.70
CA ALA A 143 6.81 13.20 9.84
C ALA A 143 7.81 14.27 9.40
N GLY A 144 7.92 14.48 8.10
CA GLY A 144 8.85 15.41 7.49
C GLY A 144 8.18 16.31 6.47
N ASN A 145 8.98 17.05 5.71
CA ASN A 145 8.48 17.89 4.65
C ASN A 145 8.00 17.02 3.47
N LEU A 146 6.80 17.28 3.01
CA LEU A 146 6.23 16.70 1.79
C LEU A 146 6.71 17.46 0.54
N SER A 147 7.00 18.74 0.70
CA SER A 147 7.55 19.63 -0.32
C SER A 147 8.38 20.74 0.34
N LEU A 148 9.00 21.61 -0.46
CA LEU A 148 9.74 22.78 0.04
C LEU A 148 8.89 23.73 0.90
N LYS A 149 7.56 23.69 0.77
CA LYS A 149 6.64 24.63 1.43
C LYS A 149 5.62 23.96 2.33
N GLN A 150 5.56 22.63 2.41
CA GLN A 150 4.52 21.91 3.13
C GLN A 150 5.12 20.79 3.99
N HIS A 151 4.77 20.79 5.27
CA HIS A 151 5.10 19.72 6.21
C HIS A 151 3.96 18.72 6.32
N ALA A 152 4.26 17.43 6.62
CA ALA A 152 3.26 16.38 6.77
C ALA A 152 2.19 16.69 7.85
N PHE A 153 2.53 17.47 8.88
CA PHE A 153 1.58 17.90 9.89
C PHE A 153 0.47 18.81 9.34
N GLU A 154 0.71 19.50 8.23
CA GLU A 154 -0.29 20.34 7.58
C GLU A 154 -1.39 19.53 6.86
N LEU A 155 -1.25 18.21 6.76
CA LEU A 155 -2.33 17.32 6.32
C LEU A 155 -3.40 17.10 7.41
N LEU A 156 -3.08 17.42 8.66
CA LEU A 156 -4.03 17.33 9.77
C LEU A 156 -4.97 18.54 9.73
N ASP A 157 -6.26 18.27 9.84
CA ASP A 157 -7.26 19.34 9.82
C ASP A 157 -7.01 20.36 10.93
N GLY A 158 -7.12 21.63 10.61
CA GLY A 158 -6.86 22.74 11.53
C GLY A 158 -5.40 22.99 11.87
N ILE A 159 -4.44 22.28 11.24
CA ILE A 159 -3.01 22.51 11.38
C ILE A 159 -2.46 23.23 10.15
N GLY A 160 -2.25 24.54 10.27
CA GLY A 160 -1.55 25.32 9.25
C GLY A 160 -0.03 25.36 9.49
N ASN A 161 0.71 25.97 8.58
CA ASN A 161 2.18 26.03 8.58
C ASN A 161 2.78 26.48 9.93
N LYS A 162 2.22 27.52 10.57
CA LYS A 162 2.71 28.02 11.88
C LYS A 162 2.61 26.96 12.98
N LYS A 163 1.46 26.26 13.07
CA LYS A 163 1.28 25.19 14.05
C LYS A 163 2.15 23.98 13.73
N ALA A 164 2.29 23.64 12.45
CA ALA A 164 3.17 22.55 12.00
C ALA A 164 4.62 22.80 12.43
N GLN A 165 5.13 24.03 12.26
CA GLN A 165 6.47 24.40 12.71
C GLN A 165 6.63 24.30 14.24
N GLN A 166 5.66 24.77 15.01
CA GLN A 166 5.66 24.61 16.46
C GLN A 166 5.71 23.13 16.88
N MET A 167 4.95 22.26 16.19
CA MET A 167 4.98 20.81 16.47
C MET A 167 6.35 20.21 16.16
N VAL A 168 7.01 20.66 15.10
CA VAL A 168 8.39 20.22 14.77
C VAL A 168 9.37 20.63 15.85
N GLU A 169 9.29 21.86 16.34
CA GLU A 169 10.16 22.37 17.43
C GLU A 169 9.95 21.57 18.72
N LEU A 170 8.70 21.39 19.16
CA LEU A 170 8.36 20.61 20.35
C LEU A 170 8.82 19.15 20.24
N ARG A 171 8.72 18.56 19.05
CA ARG A 171 9.20 17.19 18.80
C ARG A 171 10.69 17.04 19.05
N HIS A 172 11.49 18.00 18.65
CA HIS A 172 12.94 17.98 18.90
C HIS A 172 13.27 18.01 20.40
N ASP A 173 12.54 18.79 21.17
CA ASP A 173 12.72 18.86 22.62
C ASP A 173 12.32 17.55 23.33
N GLU A 174 11.24 16.92 22.93
CA GLU A 174 10.76 15.68 23.55
C GLU A 174 11.57 14.44 23.14
N SER A 175 12.01 14.34 21.89
CA SER A 175 12.88 13.23 21.46
C SER A 175 14.18 13.16 22.24
N ILE A 176 14.74 14.31 22.63
CA ILE A 176 15.92 14.41 23.49
C ILE A 176 15.62 13.92 24.91
N ARG A 177 14.42 14.19 25.45
CA ARG A 177 14.02 13.76 26.80
C ARG A 177 13.72 12.26 26.87
N TYR A 178 13.07 11.68 25.87
CA TYR A 178 12.76 10.24 25.81
C TYR A 178 14.01 9.40 25.53
N GLY A 179 14.92 9.84 24.67
CA GLY A 179 16.19 9.16 24.43
C GLY A 179 17.06 9.06 25.71
N LYS A 180 17.01 10.06 26.57
CA LYS A 180 17.74 10.02 27.85
C LYS A 180 17.11 9.09 28.90
N ARG A 181 15.79 8.92 28.93
CA ARG A 181 15.10 8.01 29.87
C ARG A 181 15.27 6.54 29.55
N THR A 182 15.29 6.15 28.28
CA THR A 182 15.52 4.76 27.89
C THR A 182 16.94 4.27 28.13
N CYS A 183 17.94 5.17 28.19
CA CYS A 183 19.31 4.82 28.57
C CYS A 183 19.50 4.63 30.07
N GLN A 184 18.68 5.25 30.95
CA GLN A 184 18.81 5.14 32.40
C GLN A 184 18.08 3.94 33.02
N SER A 185 17.16 3.27 32.29
CA SER A 185 16.43 2.11 32.81
C SER A 185 17.08 0.75 32.49
N ARG A 186 18.32 0.74 31.94
CA ARG A 186 19.11 -0.47 31.64
C ARG A 186 20.44 -0.51 32.38
N ARG A 187 20.47 -0.03 33.60
CA ARG A 187 21.60 -0.26 34.53
C ARG A 187 21.11 -0.98 35.77
#